data_411c5379ccaf9ed9798e95f3ca02cb93
#
_entry.id   411c5379ccaf9ed9798e95f3ca02cb93
#
_cell.length_a   1.000
_cell.length_b   1.000
_cell.length_c   1.000
_cell.angle_alpha   90.00
_cell.angle_beta   90.00
_cell.angle_gamma   90.00
#
_symmetry.space_group_name_H-M   'P 1'
#
loop_
_entity.id
_entity.type
_entity.pdbx_description
1 polymer ?
#
loop_
_entity_poly.entity_id
_entity_poly.type
_entity_poly.pdbx_seq_one_letter_code
_entity_poly.pdbx_strand_id
1 'polypeptide(L)' 'MKINEKINSIIGVDEKIYGPFAPEDVVILPKLNADILIDKNKAKLVDIYWIIFQFF' A
#
# COMPACT_ATOMS: atom_id res chain seq x y z
N MET A 1 -1.99 1.24 3.34
CA MET A 1 -0.80 2.12 3.31
C MET A 1 -1.01 3.27 2.34
N LYS A 2 -0.29 4.33 2.53
CA LYS A 2 -0.39 5.52 1.70
C LYS A 2 0.81 5.59 0.75
N ILE A 3 0.54 5.81 -0.53
CA ILE A 3 1.58 5.87 -1.56
C ILE A 3 2.26 7.24 -1.51
N ASN A 4 3.60 7.26 -1.52
CA ASN A 4 4.38 8.49 -1.44
C ASN A 4 4.71 9.07 -2.82
N GLU A 5 4.81 8.22 -3.82
CA GLU A 5 5.18 8.64 -5.17
C GLU A 5 4.50 7.77 -6.20
N LYS A 6 4.53 8.21 -7.46
CA LYS A 6 3.93 7.43 -8.54
C LYS A 6 4.61 6.08 -8.67
N ILE A 7 3.80 5.03 -8.71
CA ILE A 7 4.27 3.65 -8.86
C ILE A 7 3.57 3.03 -10.06
N ASN A 8 4.35 2.43 -10.96
CA ASN A 8 3.80 1.63 -12.04
C ASN A 8 3.18 0.36 -11.47
N SER A 9 2.41 -0.35 -12.30
CA SER A 9 1.80 -1.61 -11.88
C SER A 9 2.85 -2.56 -11.33
N ILE A 10 2.49 -3.29 -10.28
CA ILE A 10 3.34 -4.32 -9.70
C ILE A 10 2.59 -5.64 -9.68
N ILE A 11 3.35 -6.73 -9.65
CA ILE A 11 2.79 -8.07 -9.51
C ILE A 11 2.93 -8.45 -8.03
N GLY A 12 1.81 -8.76 -7.39
CA GLY A 12 1.79 -9.18 -6.01
C GLY A 12 2.29 -10.60 -5.81
N VAL A 13 2.58 -10.95 -4.57
CA VAL A 13 2.97 -12.33 -4.23
C VAL A 13 1.83 -13.32 -4.47
N ASP A 14 0.60 -12.83 -4.60
CA ASP A 14 -0.58 -13.61 -4.94
C ASP A 14 -0.81 -13.71 -6.45
N GLU A 15 0.16 -13.28 -7.26
CA GLU A 15 0.14 -13.28 -8.72
C GLU A 15 -0.90 -12.34 -9.34
N LYS A 16 -1.47 -11.44 -8.53
CA LYS A 16 -2.38 -10.41 -9.03
C LYS A 16 -1.61 -9.13 -9.36
N ILE A 17 -2.14 -8.39 -10.32
CA ILE A 17 -1.57 -7.10 -10.72
C ILE A 17 -2.21 -6.00 -9.91
N TYR A 18 -1.39 -5.15 -9.31
CA TYR A 18 -1.83 -4.01 -8.53
C TYR A 18 -1.26 -2.72 -9.13
N GLY A 19 -2.06 -1.66 -9.07
CA GLY A 19 -1.67 -0.37 -9.59
C GLY A 19 -2.19 -0.11 -10.99
N PRO A 20 -1.74 0.96 -11.63
CA PRO A 20 -0.74 1.90 -11.11
C PRO A 20 -1.28 2.74 -9.95
N PHE A 21 -0.38 3.28 -9.15
CA PHE A 21 -0.73 4.10 -8.00
C PHE A 21 -0.20 5.52 -8.17
N ALA A 22 -0.95 6.48 -7.67
CA ALA A 22 -0.55 7.88 -7.63
C ALA A 22 -0.17 8.27 -6.20
N PRO A 23 0.63 9.35 -6.02
CA PRO A 23 0.88 9.86 -4.68
C PRO A 23 -0.43 10.16 -3.96
N GLU A 24 -0.45 9.96 -2.67
CA GLU A 24 -1.59 10.14 -1.78
C GLU A 24 -2.66 9.05 -1.87
N ASP A 25 -2.54 8.08 -2.77
CA ASP A 25 -3.46 6.94 -2.81
C ASP A 25 -3.33 6.12 -1.55
N VAL A 26 -4.47 5.70 -1.00
CA VAL A 26 -4.49 4.76 0.13
C VAL A 26 -4.88 3.40 -0.44
N VAL A 27 -4.02 2.41 -0.26
CA VAL A 27 -4.18 1.11 -0.89
C VAL A 27 -3.96 -0.01 0.11
N ILE A 28 -4.51 -1.18 -0.21
CA ILE A 28 -4.29 -2.40 0.55
C ILE A 28 -3.60 -3.40 -0.38
N LEU A 29 -2.47 -3.92 0.06
CA LEU A 29 -1.68 -4.89 -0.67
C LEU A 29 -1.36 -6.08 0.22
N PRO A 30 -0.99 -7.23 -0.37
CA PRO A 30 -0.43 -8.32 0.43
C PRO A 30 0.74 -7.80 1.28
N LYS A 31 0.85 -8.30 2.50
CA LYS A 31 1.81 -7.77 3.47
C LYS A 31 3.24 -7.73 2.93
N LEU A 32 3.68 -8.77 2.24
CA LEU A 32 5.04 -8.82 1.71
C LEU A 32 5.29 -7.72 0.69
N ASN A 33 4.32 -7.44 -0.16
CA ASN A 33 4.44 -6.34 -1.13
C ASN A 33 4.42 -4.99 -0.44
N ALA A 34 3.55 -4.82 0.55
CA ALA A 34 3.49 -3.59 1.32
C ALA A 34 4.83 -3.33 2.04
N ASP A 35 5.40 -4.36 2.66
CA ASP A 35 6.68 -4.24 3.35
C ASP A 35 7.79 -3.79 2.41
N ILE A 36 7.82 -4.32 1.20
CA ILE A 36 8.83 -3.93 0.20
C ILE A 36 8.69 -2.46 -0.17
N LEU A 37 7.47 -1.99 -0.41
CA LEU A 37 7.24 -0.58 -0.77
C LEU A 37 7.58 0.36 0.37
N ILE A 38 7.27 -0.03 1.59
CA ILE A 38 7.61 0.78 2.77
C ILE A 38 9.12 0.81 2.96
N ASP A 39 9.79 -0.31 2.77
CA ASP A 39 11.24 -0.42 2.89
C ASP A 39 11.96 0.46 1.87
N LYS A 40 11.41 0.55 0.66
CA LYS A 40 11.95 1.40 -0.40
C LYS A 40 11.50 2.86 -0.27
N ASN A 41 10.80 3.19 0.79
CA ASN A 41 10.30 4.54 1.07
C ASN A 41 9.33 5.05 -0.01
N LYS A 42 8.63 4.15 -0.67
CA LYS A 42 7.64 4.49 -1.69
C LYS A 42 6.23 4.58 -1.12
N ALA A 43 6.05 4.10 0.10
CA ALA A 43 4.77 4.13 0.78
C ALA A 43 4.99 4.28 2.28
N LYS A 44 3.95 4.72 2.96
CA LYS A 44 3.92 4.83 4.43
C LYS A 44 2.85 3.93 4.99
N LEU A 45 3.12 3.35 6.14
CA LEU A 45 2.11 2.61 6.86
C LEU A 45 1.04 3.57 7.38
N VAL A 46 -0.21 3.25 7.09
CA VAL A 46 -1.35 3.99 7.64
C VAL A 46 -1.86 3.19 8.83
N ASP A 47 -2.25 3.88 9.89
CA ASP A 47 -2.78 3.23 11.08
C ASP A 47 -4.18 2.67 10.79
N ILE A 48 -4.21 1.47 10.25
CA ILE A 48 -5.45 0.77 9.90
C ILE A 48 -6.26 0.46 11.14
N TYR A 49 -5.60 0.19 12.27
CA TYR A 49 -6.30 -0.10 13.52
C TYR A 49 -7.13 1.09 13.96
N TRP A 50 -6.60 2.28 13.78
CA TRP A 50 -7.33 3.49 14.11
C TRP A 50 -8.58 3.65 13.24
N ILE A 51 -8.45 3.36 11.94
CA ILE A 51 -9.58 3.42 11.01
C ILE A 51 -10.63 2.38 11.35
N ILE A 52 -10.22 1.16 11.63
CA ILE A 52 -11.13 0.07 12.04
C ILE A 52 -11.85 0.44 13.32
N PHE A 53 -11.14 1.01 14.26
CA PHE A 53 -11.71 1.41 15.54
C PHE A 53 -12.83 2.44 15.36
N GLN A 54 -12.72 3.30 14.37
CA GLN A 54 -13.73 4.31 14.11
C GLN A 54 -15.03 3.74 13.55
N PHE A 55 -14.99 2.56 12.96
CA PHE A 55 -16.18 1.92 12.42
C PHE A 55 -16.94 1.09 13.45
N PHE A 56 -16.38 0.93 14.60
CA PHE A 56 -17.03 0.23 15.71
C PHE A 56 -17.39 1.19 16.81
#